data_135a680b31eba7a13b26a020c4575f16
#
_entry.id   135a680b31eba7a13b26a020c4575f16
#
_cell.length_a   1.000
_cell.length_b   1.000
_cell.length_c   1.000
_cell.angle_alpha   90.00
_cell.angle_beta   90.00
_cell.angle_gamma   90.00
#
_symmetry.space_group_name_H-M   'P 1'
#
loop_
_entity.id
_entity.type
_entity.pdbx_description
1 polymer ?
#
loop_
_entity_poly.entity_id
_entity_poly.type
_entity_poly.pdbx_seq_one_letter_code
_entity_poly.pdbx_strand_id
1 'polypeptide(L)'
;MRALSYWEEQTNRESAYNPDFRLVSQSDAPEIRVEVVQVVDGCGVHEDSVALGCAPVLSRDEQTNGTVTVRMRAGHERETTLAILKHEFGHTLGYRHGDEPKKTMSKNLTARAPENITDATDRTYPWSSETLRVAVEADRDLSDGQHERLRSALAYYERGAQGTVTVPPSFELVDDPEEAHIVVSFAESIEDCPTTGPTSSCAYWEGPDVDEDPKPEYYTKAHVVLEDEAHGLPGWHVGYWLGQSLWTNGVPKPYQTGERPPATTW
;
A
#
# COMPACT_ATOMS: atom_id res chain seq x y z
N MET A 1 14.99 -19.20 4.09
CA MET A 1 15.88 -20.27 3.61
C MET A 1 15.72 -20.56 2.11
N ARG A 2 14.55 -20.91 1.54
CA ARG A 2 14.42 -21.29 0.12
C ARG A 2 14.94 -20.28 -0.91
N ALA A 3 14.84 -18.97 -0.66
CA ALA A 3 15.35 -17.97 -1.58
C ALA A 3 16.91 -17.93 -1.56
N LEU A 4 17.50 -18.11 -0.40
CA LEU A 4 18.96 -18.16 -0.23
C LEU A 4 19.53 -19.42 -0.89
N SER A 5 18.99 -20.60 -0.56
CA SER A 5 19.41 -21.88 -1.18
C SER A 5 19.23 -21.87 -2.70
N TYR A 6 18.22 -21.16 -3.22
CA TYR A 6 18.07 -21.01 -4.66
C TYR A 6 19.29 -20.32 -5.29
N TRP A 7 19.80 -19.23 -4.69
CA TRP A 7 20.96 -18.54 -5.23
C TRP A 7 22.26 -19.27 -5.00
N GLU A 8 22.43 -19.97 -3.88
CA GLU A 8 23.56 -20.87 -3.67
C GLU A 8 23.66 -21.95 -4.76
N GLU A 9 22.51 -22.53 -5.18
CA GLU A 9 22.45 -23.52 -6.24
C GLU A 9 22.68 -22.92 -7.64
N GLN A 10 22.14 -21.72 -7.92
CA GLN A 10 22.28 -21.06 -9.23
C GLN A 10 23.71 -20.57 -9.47
N THR A 11 24.31 -19.95 -8.48
CA THR A 11 25.67 -19.38 -8.60
C THR A 11 26.74 -20.45 -8.70
N ASN A 12 26.58 -21.59 -8.06
CA ASN A 12 27.48 -22.74 -8.17
C ASN A 12 27.65 -23.27 -9.60
N ARG A 13 26.72 -22.95 -10.52
CA ARG A 13 26.71 -23.49 -11.88
C ARG A 13 27.43 -22.60 -12.89
N GLU A 14 27.51 -21.28 -12.66
CA GLU A 14 27.88 -20.32 -13.71
C GLU A 14 28.83 -19.19 -13.25
N SER A 15 29.20 -19.08 -11.97
CA SER A 15 29.86 -17.91 -11.42
C SER A 15 31.16 -18.25 -10.69
N ALA A 16 32.15 -17.33 -10.81
CA ALA A 16 33.33 -17.35 -9.98
C ALA A 16 33.06 -16.94 -8.51
N TYR A 17 31.85 -16.50 -8.23
CA TYR A 17 31.36 -16.09 -6.92
C TYR A 17 30.32 -17.09 -6.41
N ASN A 18 30.62 -17.70 -5.27
CA ASN A 18 29.77 -18.69 -4.64
C ASN A 18 29.33 -18.18 -3.26
N PRO A 19 28.15 -17.54 -3.15
CA PRO A 19 27.66 -17.08 -1.87
C PRO A 19 27.32 -18.26 -0.97
N ASP A 20 27.72 -18.15 0.30
CA ASP A 20 27.30 -19.05 1.40
C ASP A 20 26.46 -18.22 2.38
N PHE A 21 25.15 -18.39 2.33
CA PHE A 21 24.24 -17.60 3.14
C PHE A 21 23.96 -18.25 4.49
N ARG A 22 24.19 -17.49 5.54
CA ARG A 22 23.83 -17.89 6.89
C ARG A 22 22.73 -17.00 7.48
N LEU A 23 21.55 -17.57 7.66
CA LEU A 23 20.45 -16.87 8.32
C LEU A 23 20.70 -16.78 9.83
N VAL A 24 20.68 -15.56 10.35
CA VAL A 24 20.78 -15.26 11.78
C VAL A 24 19.55 -14.50 12.23
N SER A 25 19.05 -14.79 13.44
CA SER A 25 17.84 -14.15 13.98
C SER A 25 18.12 -12.76 14.56
N GLN A 26 19.36 -12.51 14.99
CA GLN A 26 19.81 -11.23 15.52
C GLN A 26 21.28 -11.03 15.15
N SER A 27 21.62 -9.87 14.63
CA SER A 27 22.98 -9.42 14.39
C SER A 27 23.00 -7.89 14.38
N ASP A 28 23.99 -7.30 15.04
CA ASP A 28 24.18 -5.85 15.04
C ASP A 28 24.76 -5.34 13.72
N ALA A 29 25.44 -6.22 12.96
CA ALA A 29 26.04 -5.91 11.67
C ALA A 29 25.90 -7.08 10.67
N PRO A 30 24.69 -7.40 10.20
CA PRO A 30 24.52 -8.38 9.14
C PRO A 30 25.00 -7.79 7.82
N GLU A 31 25.54 -8.62 6.91
CA GLU A 31 25.84 -8.18 5.54
C GLU A 31 24.58 -7.84 4.77
N ILE A 32 23.51 -8.62 4.95
CA ILE A 32 22.20 -8.36 4.36
C ILE A 32 21.14 -8.36 5.46
N ARG A 33 20.34 -7.29 5.50
CA ARG A 33 19.16 -7.18 6.37
C ARG A 33 17.90 -7.26 5.52
N VAL A 34 16.97 -8.11 5.90
CA VAL A 34 15.64 -8.17 5.27
C VAL A 34 14.65 -7.44 6.16
N GLU A 35 14.00 -6.42 5.63
CA GLU A 35 12.93 -5.68 6.27
C GLU A 35 11.60 -6.01 5.60
N VAL A 36 10.62 -6.40 6.39
CA VAL A 36 9.24 -6.61 5.92
C VAL A 36 8.44 -5.37 6.32
N VAL A 37 8.00 -4.61 5.34
CA VAL A 37 7.35 -3.30 5.50
C VAL A 37 5.96 -3.29 4.90
N GLN A 38 5.10 -2.37 5.31
CA GLN A 38 3.77 -2.24 4.70
C GLN A 38 3.85 -1.58 3.32
N VAL A 39 4.75 -0.62 3.17
CA VAL A 39 5.03 0.09 1.91
C VAL A 39 6.53 0.06 1.62
N VAL A 40 6.89 -0.17 0.37
CA VAL A 40 8.29 -0.15 -0.07
C VAL A 40 8.58 1.18 -0.74
N ASP A 41 9.34 2.05 -0.04
CA ASP A 41 9.73 3.36 -0.55
C ASP A 41 11.15 3.33 -1.15
N GLY A 42 11.48 4.34 -1.95
CA GLY A 42 12.86 4.70 -2.28
C GLY A 42 13.57 3.85 -3.31
N CYS A 43 12.86 3.01 -4.07
CA CYS A 43 13.44 2.17 -5.12
C CYS A 43 13.42 2.77 -6.53
N GLY A 44 13.28 4.07 -6.66
CA GLY A 44 13.18 4.72 -7.97
C GLY A 44 11.95 4.27 -8.77
N VAL A 45 10.91 3.84 -8.07
CA VAL A 45 9.63 3.47 -8.67
C VAL A 45 8.95 4.77 -9.10
N HIS A 46 8.43 4.81 -10.31
CA HIS A 46 7.58 5.92 -10.74
C HIS A 46 6.35 6.00 -9.84
N GLU A 47 5.81 7.20 -9.63
CA GLU A 47 4.67 7.46 -8.75
C GLU A 47 3.45 6.56 -9.02
N ASP A 48 3.30 6.07 -10.25
CA ASP A 48 2.22 5.19 -10.69
C ASP A 48 2.49 3.69 -10.51
N SER A 49 3.63 3.30 -9.92
CA SER A 49 3.98 1.89 -9.80
C SER A 49 4.28 1.48 -8.37
N VAL A 50 3.67 0.39 -7.92
CA VAL A 50 3.84 -0.15 -6.57
C VAL A 50 5.03 -1.11 -6.54
N ALA A 51 6.06 -0.78 -5.74
CA ALA A 51 7.15 -1.69 -5.48
C ALA A 51 6.73 -2.77 -4.47
N LEU A 52 6.92 -4.03 -4.83
CA LEU A 52 6.65 -5.17 -3.94
C LEU A 52 7.91 -5.63 -3.20
N GLY A 53 9.07 -5.28 -3.72
CA GLY A 53 10.36 -5.48 -3.12
C GLY A 53 11.35 -4.43 -3.60
N CYS A 54 12.46 -4.30 -2.89
CA CYS A 54 13.51 -3.36 -3.18
C CYS A 54 14.85 -3.82 -2.62
N ALA A 55 15.85 -3.87 -3.47
CA ALA A 55 17.23 -4.05 -3.08
C ALA A 55 18.17 -3.25 -3.98
N PRO A 56 19.31 -2.79 -3.48
CA PRO A 56 20.33 -2.17 -4.32
C PRO A 56 20.93 -3.21 -5.27
N VAL A 57 21.13 -2.82 -6.52
CA VAL A 57 21.89 -3.63 -7.48
C VAL A 57 23.38 -3.41 -7.19
N LEU A 58 24.00 -4.39 -6.56
CA LEU A 58 25.43 -4.30 -6.24
C LEU A 58 26.29 -4.61 -7.46
N SER A 59 27.49 -4.03 -7.50
CA SER A 59 28.47 -4.42 -8.49
C SER A 59 29.14 -5.74 -8.07
N ARG A 60 29.33 -6.67 -9.01
CA ARG A 60 30.00 -7.95 -8.73
C ARG A 60 31.45 -7.80 -8.29
N ASP A 61 32.05 -6.67 -8.62
CA ASP A 61 33.45 -6.36 -8.34
C ASP A 61 33.63 -5.47 -7.10
N GLU A 62 32.53 -5.07 -6.43
CA GLU A 62 32.53 -4.13 -5.33
C GLU A 62 32.20 -4.82 -4.01
N GLN A 63 33.11 -4.73 -3.05
CA GLN A 63 32.84 -5.15 -1.69
C GLN A 63 32.03 -4.05 -0.96
N THR A 64 30.86 -4.39 -0.47
CA THR A 64 30.07 -3.47 0.35
C THR A 64 30.67 -3.36 1.75
N ASN A 65 30.95 -2.13 2.18
CA ASN A 65 31.46 -1.84 3.53
C ASN A 65 30.30 -1.54 4.51
N GLY A 66 29.25 -2.33 4.53
CA GLY A 66 28.09 -2.11 5.40
C GLY A 66 26.96 -3.07 5.14
N THR A 67 25.89 -2.93 5.94
CA THR A 67 24.68 -3.72 5.80
C THR A 67 23.90 -3.29 4.55
N VAL A 68 23.62 -4.24 3.68
CA VAL A 68 22.70 -4.07 2.54
C VAL A 68 21.28 -4.34 3.01
N THR A 69 20.34 -3.44 2.74
CA THR A 69 18.94 -3.63 3.12
C THR A 69 18.13 -4.10 1.93
N VAL A 70 17.49 -5.24 2.09
CA VAL A 70 16.45 -5.77 1.20
C VAL A 70 15.12 -5.48 1.85
N ARG A 71 14.26 -4.72 1.18
CA ARG A 71 12.88 -4.46 1.64
C ARG A 71 11.91 -5.32 0.87
N MET A 72 10.90 -5.79 1.55
CA MET A 72 9.81 -6.56 0.97
C MET A 72 8.49 -6.12 1.58
N ARG A 73 7.48 -5.96 0.74
CA ARG A 73 6.14 -5.64 1.19
C ARG A 73 5.49 -6.82 1.91
N ALA A 74 4.81 -6.53 3.02
CA ALA A 74 4.05 -7.50 3.79
C ALA A 74 2.76 -7.94 3.08
N GLY A 75 2.13 -9.02 3.56
CA GLY A 75 0.79 -9.42 3.16
C GLY A 75 0.72 -10.29 1.91
N HIS A 76 1.84 -10.74 1.36
CA HIS A 76 1.85 -11.68 0.23
C HIS A 76 1.78 -13.13 0.69
N GLU A 77 1.18 -13.96 -0.13
CA GLU A 77 1.25 -15.40 0.02
C GLU A 77 2.71 -15.93 -0.07
N ARG A 78 2.92 -17.13 0.41
CA ARG A 78 4.25 -17.73 0.53
C ARG A 78 5.02 -17.79 -0.77
N GLU A 79 4.37 -18.16 -1.88
CA GLU A 79 5.04 -18.35 -3.17
C GLU A 79 5.39 -16.98 -3.78
N THR A 80 4.51 -15.98 -3.67
CA THR A 80 4.77 -14.61 -4.07
C THR A 80 5.90 -13.99 -3.24
N THR A 81 5.86 -14.15 -1.91
CA THR A 81 6.95 -13.76 -0.99
C THR A 81 8.29 -14.36 -1.42
N LEU A 82 8.29 -15.66 -1.77
CA LEU A 82 9.50 -16.33 -2.22
C LEU A 82 10.01 -15.79 -3.57
N ALA A 83 9.09 -15.50 -4.50
CA ALA A 83 9.44 -14.93 -5.80
C ALA A 83 10.05 -13.51 -5.65
N ILE A 84 9.48 -12.68 -4.80
CA ILE A 84 10.01 -11.35 -4.47
C ILE A 84 11.41 -11.48 -3.85
N LEU A 85 11.56 -12.27 -2.80
CA LEU A 85 12.85 -12.45 -2.14
C LEU A 85 13.94 -12.99 -3.07
N LYS A 86 13.63 -13.94 -3.93
CA LYS A 86 14.60 -14.42 -4.94
C LYS A 86 15.05 -13.30 -5.85
N HIS A 87 14.15 -12.47 -6.31
CA HIS A 87 14.44 -11.33 -7.17
C HIS A 87 15.34 -10.31 -6.48
N GLU A 88 14.96 -9.88 -5.28
CA GLU A 88 15.69 -8.87 -4.52
C GLU A 88 17.09 -9.36 -4.09
N PHE A 89 17.21 -10.62 -3.68
CA PHE A 89 18.54 -11.21 -3.44
C PHE A 89 19.38 -11.29 -4.72
N GLY A 90 18.77 -11.48 -5.89
CA GLY A 90 19.49 -11.40 -7.16
C GLY A 90 20.16 -10.05 -7.35
N HIS A 91 19.48 -8.95 -7.01
CA HIS A 91 20.07 -7.62 -7.07
C HIS A 91 21.28 -7.45 -6.14
N THR A 92 21.22 -8.00 -4.92
CA THR A 92 22.36 -7.97 -3.99
C THR A 92 23.55 -8.82 -4.48
N LEU A 93 23.33 -9.73 -5.42
CA LEU A 93 24.36 -10.52 -6.09
C LEU A 93 24.81 -9.93 -7.44
N GLY A 94 24.34 -8.72 -7.78
CA GLY A 94 24.71 -8.01 -9.00
C GLY A 94 23.90 -8.36 -10.24
N TYR A 95 22.82 -9.14 -10.10
CA TYR A 95 21.91 -9.41 -11.22
C TYR A 95 20.99 -8.23 -11.47
N ARG A 96 20.74 -7.92 -12.73
CA ARG A 96 19.85 -6.86 -13.17
C ARG A 96 18.56 -7.43 -13.77
N HIS A 97 17.56 -6.60 -13.94
CA HIS A 97 16.36 -7.01 -14.67
C HIS A 97 16.72 -7.53 -16.06
N GLY A 98 16.20 -8.71 -16.39
CA GLY A 98 16.44 -9.37 -17.66
C GLY A 98 17.68 -10.28 -17.71
N ASP A 99 18.51 -10.32 -16.65
CA ASP A 99 19.62 -11.28 -16.54
C ASP A 99 19.07 -12.71 -16.33
N GLU A 100 19.91 -13.70 -16.64
CA GLU A 100 19.58 -15.08 -16.28
C GLU A 100 19.72 -15.28 -14.75
N PRO A 101 18.80 -15.99 -14.12
CA PRO A 101 17.61 -16.67 -14.68
C PRO A 101 16.47 -15.69 -15.01
N LYS A 102 16.11 -15.54 -16.28
CA LYS A 102 15.15 -14.53 -16.79
C LYS A 102 13.84 -14.49 -16.04
N LYS A 103 13.30 -15.64 -15.66
CA LYS A 103 12.05 -15.70 -14.89
C LYS A 103 12.23 -15.01 -13.53
N THR A 104 13.30 -15.31 -12.79
CA THR A 104 13.57 -14.74 -11.47
C THR A 104 13.88 -13.25 -11.56
N MET A 105 14.66 -12.83 -12.56
CA MET A 105 15.08 -11.44 -12.76
C MET A 105 14.14 -10.65 -13.69
N SER A 106 12.94 -11.16 -13.95
CA SER A 106 11.91 -10.39 -14.67
C SER A 106 11.51 -9.15 -13.89
N LYS A 107 11.35 -8.01 -14.55
CA LYS A 107 10.76 -6.80 -13.97
C LYS A 107 9.29 -7.03 -13.58
N ASN A 108 8.57 -7.86 -14.33
CA ASN A 108 7.17 -8.16 -14.12
C ASN A 108 6.97 -9.23 -13.03
N LEU A 109 6.16 -8.93 -12.03
CA LEU A 109 5.85 -9.88 -10.96
C LEU A 109 5.05 -11.07 -11.48
N THR A 110 4.08 -10.86 -12.37
CA THR A 110 3.29 -11.95 -12.99
C THR A 110 4.15 -12.97 -13.71
N ALA A 111 5.26 -12.56 -14.32
CA ALA A 111 6.22 -13.48 -14.91
C ALA A 111 7.01 -14.28 -13.86
N ARG A 112 7.08 -13.79 -12.61
CA ARG A 112 7.85 -14.41 -11.50
C ARG A 112 6.98 -15.22 -10.56
N ALA A 113 5.82 -14.69 -10.20
CA ALA A 113 4.87 -15.28 -9.25
C ALA A 113 3.84 -16.16 -9.96
N PRO A 114 3.35 -17.20 -9.30
CA PRO A 114 2.16 -17.91 -9.75
C PRO A 114 0.92 -17.01 -9.67
N GLU A 115 -0.14 -17.48 -10.32
CA GLU A 115 -1.48 -16.95 -10.23
C GLU A 115 -1.91 -16.74 -8.77
N ASN A 116 -2.65 -15.69 -8.49
CA ASN A 116 -3.17 -15.23 -7.18
C ASN A 116 -2.18 -14.39 -6.37
N ILE A 117 -2.13 -13.13 -6.70
CA ILE A 117 -1.56 -12.10 -5.83
C ILE A 117 -2.68 -11.62 -4.89
N THR A 118 -2.38 -11.45 -3.62
CA THR A 118 -3.38 -11.06 -2.62
C THR A 118 -3.99 -9.69 -2.95
N ASP A 119 -5.29 -9.64 -3.11
CA ASP A 119 -6.06 -8.42 -3.37
C ASP A 119 -5.98 -7.41 -2.21
N ALA A 120 -6.23 -6.15 -2.51
CA ALA A 120 -6.31 -5.09 -1.52
C ALA A 120 -7.30 -5.42 -0.39
N THR A 121 -8.44 -6.02 -0.73
CA THR A 121 -9.48 -6.41 0.21
C THR A 121 -9.07 -7.49 1.22
N ASP A 122 -8.05 -8.28 0.91
CA ASP A 122 -7.55 -9.37 1.74
C ASP A 122 -6.27 -8.98 2.53
N ARG A 123 -5.82 -7.71 2.38
CA ARG A 123 -4.63 -7.20 3.07
C ARG A 123 -4.95 -6.54 4.39
N THR A 124 -4.04 -6.68 5.34
CA THR A 124 -4.09 -5.92 6.60
C THR A 124 -3.92 -4.41 6.37
N TYR A 125 -3.19 -4.02 5.33
CA TYR A 125 -3.03 -2.65 4.88
C TYR A 125 -3.14 -2.58 3.35
N PRO A 126 -4.26 -2.12 2.81
CA PRO A 126 -4.54 -2.20 1.37
C PRO A 126 -3.93 -1.07 0.54
N TRP A 127 -3.45 0.01 1.15
CA TRP A 127 -2.96 1.19 0.43
C TRP A 127 -1.50 1.07 -0.02
N SER A 128 -1.17 1.74 -1.10
CA SER A 128 0.20 1.80 -1.65
C SER A 128 1.13 2.76 -0.91
N SER A 129 0.60 3.63 -0.05
CA SER A 129 1.36 4.61 0.73
C SER A 129 0.98 4.55 2.21
N GLU A 130 1.94 4.73 3.12
CA GLU A 130 1.67 4.85 4.56
C GLU A 130 1.12 6.23 4.93
N THR A 131 1.44 7.26 4.13
CA THR A 131 0.87 8.59 4.25
C THR A 131 -0.16 8.80 3.15
N LEU A 132 -1.42 8.95 3.51
CA LEU A 132 -2.52 9.17 2.59
C LEU A 132 -2.79 10.66 2.44
N ARG A 133 -2.48 11.20 1.28
CA ARG A 133 -2.81 12.60 0.94
C ARG A 133 -4.29 12.69 0.61
N VAL A 134 -4.97 13.68 1.21
CA VAL A 134 -6.41 13.89 1.07
C VAL A 134 -6.66 15.27 0.51
N ALA A 135 -7.33 15.36 -0.63
CA ALA A 135 -7.82 16.62 -1.20
C ALA A 135 -9.34 16.70 -1.11
N VAL A 136 -9.84 17.93 -1.04
CA VAL A 136 -11.26 18.20 -1.17
C VAL A 136 -11.48 19.06 -2.42
N GLU A 137 -12.17 18.48 -3.38
CA GLU A 137 -12.57 19.14 -4.61
C GLU A 137 -14.03 19.64 -4.47
N ALA A 138 -14.20 20.93 -4.29
CA ALA A 138 -15.50 21.55 -4.10
C ALA A 138 -15.58 22.90 -4.84
N ASP A 139 -16.75 23.19 -5.41
CA ASP A 139 -17.02 24.49 -6.07
C ASP A 139 -16.99 25.69 -5.11
N ARG A 140 -17.01 25.42 -3.81
CA ARG A 140 -16.95 26.40 -2.75
C ARG A 140 -16.06 25.90 -1.61
N ASP A 141 -15.39 26.80 -0.93
CA ASP A 141 -14.58 26.49 0.24
C ASP A 141 -15.44 25.84 1.34
N LEU A 142 -14.88 24.80 1.97
CA LEU A 142 -15.45 24.26 3.19
C LEU A 142 -15.39 25.30 4.31
N SER A 143 -16.43 25.35 5.15
CA SER A 143 -16.38 26.15 6.37
C SER A 143 -15.36 25.57 7.36
N ASP A 144 -14.88 26.40 8.30
CA ASP A 144 -13.97 25.96 9.37
C ASP A 144 -14.50 24.74 10.11
N GLY A 145 -15.80 24.67 10.37
CA GLY A 145 -16.44 23.54 11.03
C GLY A 145 -16.45 22.26 10.21
N GLN A 146 -16.50 22.35 8.88
CA GLN A 146 -16.41 21.20 7.96
C GLN A 146 -14.97 20.69 7.90
N HIS A 147 -13.99 21.59 7.79
CA HIS A 147 -12.58 21.27 7.88
C HIS A 147 -12.22 20.56 9.19
N GLU A 148 -12.73 21.08 10.32
CA GLU A 148 -12.46 20.46 11.63
C GLU A 148 -13.03 19.05 11.74
N ARG A 149 -14.24 18.83 11.23
CA ARG A 149 -14.85 17.49 11.20
C ARG A 149 -14.09 16.52 10.31
N LEU A 150 -13.60 16.98 9.15
CA LEU A 150 -12.75 16.17 8.27
C LEU A 150 -11.46 15.78 9.00
N ARG A 151 -10.74 16.74 9.56
CA ARG A 151 -9.52 16.48 10.34
C ARG A 151 -9.77 15.53 11.51
N SER A 152 -10.89 15.67 12.19
CA SER A 152 -11.26 14.80 13.31
C SER A 152 -11.48 13.35 12.86
N ALA A 153 -12.10 13.15 11.69
CA ALA A 153 -12.28 11.82 11.11
C ALA A 153 -10.93 11.19 10.73
N LEU A 154 -10.05 11.94 10.06
CA LEU A 154 -8.71 11.48 9.71
C LEU A 154 -7.91 11.10 10.97
N ALA A 155 -7.86 12.00 11.96
CA ALA A 155 -7.16 11.78 13.21
C ALA A 155 -7.72 10.60 14.03
N TYR A 156 -9.00 10.23 13.88
CA TYR A 156 -9.56 9.04 14.49
C TYR A 156 -8.90 7.77 13.93
N TYR A 157 -8.70 7.70 12.61
CA TYR A 157 -8.06 6.57 11.94
C TYR A 157 -6.55 6.53 12.17
N GLU A 158 -5.88 7.67 12.23
CA GLU A 158 -4.45 7.75 12.62
C GLU A 158 -4.18 7.15 13.99
N ARG A 159 -5.14 7.29 14.90
CA ARG A 159 -5.07 6.66 16.25
C ARG A 159 -5.51 5.20 16.28
N GLY A 160 -5.70 4.57 15.12
CA GLY A 160 -6.07 3.16 15.01
C GLY A 160 -7.55 2.87 15.24
N ALA A 161 -8.42 3.89 15.16
CA ALA A 161 -9.89 3.72 15.26
C ALA A 161 -10.32 2.83 16.44
N GLN A 162 -9.79 3.11 17.63
CA GLN A 162 -10.01 2.35 18.88
C GLN A 162 -9.60 0.86 18.79
N GLY A 163 -8.55 0.57 18.01
CA GLY A 163 -8.00 -0.78 17.82
C GLY A 163 -8.70 -1.60 16.71
N THR A 164 -9.56 -0.96 15.93
CA THR A 164 -10.19 -1.63 14.77
C THR A 164 -9.30 -1.58 13.53
N VAL A 165 -8.37 -0.63 13.43
CA VAL A 165 -7.37 -0.54 12.38
C VAL A 165 -6.05 -1.09 12.88
N THR A 166 -5.58 -2.16 12.27
CA THR A 166 -4.35 -2.86 12.70
C THR A 166 -3.09 -2.09 12.33
N VAL A 167 -3.08 -1.44 11.16
CA VAL A 167 -1.99 -0.60 10.65
C VAL A 167 -2.57 0.77 10.35
N PRO A 168 -2.48 1.72 11.29
CA PRO A 168 -3.00 3.07 11.07
C PRO A 168 -2.17 3.81 10.02
N PRO A 169 -2.81 4.48 9.03
CA PRO A 169 -2.12 5.40 8.13
C PRO A 169 -1.82 6.73 8.83
N SER A 170 -0.92 7.51 8.23
CA SER A 170 -0.86 8.95 8.45
C SER A 170 -1.67 9.67 7.38
N PHE A 171 -2.20 10.87 7.68
CA PHE A 171 -2.91 11.67 6.70
C PHE A 171 -2.28 13.05 6.53
N GLU A 172 -2.27 13.53 5.29
CA GLU A 172 -1.86 14.87 4.92
C GLU A 172 -2.95 15.52 4.05
N LEU A 173 -3.38 16.74 4.40
CA LEU A 173 -4.29 17.51 3.56
C LEU A 173 -3.47 18.22 2.48
N VAL A 174 -3.88 18.07 1.24
CA VAL A 174 -3.27 18.73 0.08
C VAL A 174 -4.32 19.52 -0.70
N ASP A 175 -3.89 20.54 -1.43
CA ASP A 175 -4.79 21.38 -2.20
C ASP A 175 -5.06 20.81 -3.61
N ASP A 176 -4.09 20.05 -4.15
CA ASP A 176 -4.18 19.50 -5.50
C ASP A 176 -4.78 18.08 -5.49
N PRO A 177 -5.96 17.86 -6.10
CA PRO A 177 -6.55 16.53 -6.21
C PRO A 177 -5.71 15.53 -7.02
N GLU A 178 -4.86 16.00 -7.93
CA GLU A 178 -3.98 15.12 -8.70
C GLU A 178 -2.90 14.48 -7.82
N GLU A 179 -2.44 15.18 -6.79
CA GLU A 179 -1.46 14.68 -5.83
C GLU A 179 -2.11 13.82 -4.72
N ALA A 180 -3.43 13.81 -4.62
CA ALA A 180 -4.14 13.14 -3.54
C ALA A 180 -4.31 11.63 -3.80
N HIS A 181 -4.18 10.84 -2.72
CA HIS A 181 -4.59 9.45 -2.70
C HIS A 181 -6.10 9.31 -2.45
N ILE A 182 -6.71 10.27 -1.74
CA ILE A 182 -8.14 10.31 -1.46
C ILE A 182 -8.67 11.65 -1.90
N VAL A 183 -9.57 11.63 -2.88
CA VAL A 183 -10.27 12.81 -3.37
C VAL A 183 -11.69 12.80 -2.82
N VAL A 184 -12.07 13.85 -2.12
CA VAL A 184 -13.43 14.07 -1.64
C VAL A 184 -14.08 15.11 -2.53
N SER A 185 -15.11 14.75 -3.25
CA SER A 185 -15.83 15.66 -4.16
C SER A 185 -17.32 15.72 -3.85
N PHE A 186 -18.01 16.67 -4.46
CA PHE A 186 -19.44 16.90 -4.29
C PHE A 186 -20.14 16.84 -5.66
N ALA A 187 -21.35 16.27 -5.69
CA ALA A 187 -22.16 16.12 -6.90
C ALA A 187 -23.65 16.31 -6.59
N GLU A 188 -24.40 16.75 -7.58
CA GLU A 188 -25.86 16.85 -7.49
C GLU A 188 -26.53 15.49 -7.28
N SER A 189 -25.95 14.40 -7.80
CA SER A 189 -26.43 13.03 -7.68
C SER A 189 -25.29 12.04 -7.69
N ILE A 190 -25.48 10.92 -6.99
CA ILE A 190 -24.55 9.77 -6.93
C ILE A 190 -25.13 8.51 -7.60
N GLU A 191 -26.19 8.64 -8.40
CA GLU A 191 -26.89 7.49 -9.01
C GLU A 191 -25.97 6.61 -9.87
N ASP A 192 -24.99 7.21 -10.54
CA ASP A 192 -24.04 6.52 -11.44
C ASP A 192 -22.80 5.98 -10.69
N CYS A 193 -22.76 6.08 -9.39
CA CYS A 193 -21.58 5.65 -8.62
C CYS A 193 -21.53 4.12 -8.47
N PRO A 194 -20.36 3.48 -8.68
CA PRO A 194 -20.23 2.02 -8.65
C PRO A 194 -20.57 1.40 -7.30
N THR A 195 -20.35 2.12 -6.19
CA THR A 195 -20.59 1.61 -4.85
C THR A 195 -21.39 2.63 -4.05
N THR A 196 -22.69 2.39 -3.91
CA THR A 196 -23.56 3.27 -3.12
C THR A 196 -23.42 2.97 -1.64
N GLY A 197 -23.20 4.01 -0.85
CA GLY A 197 -23.21 3.96 0.61
C GLY A 197 -24.62 4.07 1.19
N PRO A 198 -24.72 3.95 2.51
CA PRO A 198 -26.03 3.99 3.18
C PRO A 198 -26.70 5.37 3.20
N THR A 199 -26.08 6.43 2.71
CA THR A 199 -26.64 7.80 2.69
C THR A 199 -25.85 8.66 1.72
N SER A 200 -26.51 9.41 0.84
CA SER A 200 -26.01 10.58 0.09
C SER A 200 -24.47 10.64 -0.19
N SER A 201 -23.83 9.51 -0.29
CA SER A 201 -22.41 9.41 -0.64
C SER A 201 -22.06 8.04 -1.20
N CYS A 202 -21.03 8.01 -2.01
CA CYS A 202 -20.48 6.80 -2.58
C CYS A 202 -18.95 6.86 -2.58
N ALA A 203 -18.29 5.72 -2.83
CA ALA A 203 -16.86 5.69 -3.06
C ALA A 203 -16.49 4.60 -4.06
N TYR A 204 -15.35 4.80 -4.72
CA TYR A 204 -14.69 3.77 -5.52
C TYR A 204 -13.18 3.91 -5.36
N TRP A 205 -12.50 2.81 -5.61
CA TRP A 205 -11.05 2.70 -5.40
C TRP A 205 -10.37 2.30 -6.70
N GLU A 206 -9.19 2.84 -6.91
CA GLU A 206 -8.34 2.54 -8.04
C GLU A 206 -7.03 1.94 -7.56
N GLY A 207 -6.45 1.10 -8.37
CA GLY A 207 -5.17 0.47 -8.11
C GLY A 207 -4.74 -0.46 -9.23
N PRO A 208 -3.49 -0.94 -9.22
CA PRO A 208 -3.03 -1.90 -10.21
C PRO A 208 -3.71 -3.24 -9.99
N ASP A 209 -4.21 -3.82 -11.06
CA ASP A 209 -4.61 -5.21 -11.20
C ASP A 209 -3.44 -5.94 -11.87
N VAL A 210 -2.64 -6.66 -11.09
CA VAL A 210 -1.38 -7.23 -11.54
C VAL A 210 -1.57 -8.64 -12.09
N ASP A 211 -2.57 -9.37 -11.63
CA ASP A 211 -2.84 -10.75 -12.06
C ASP A 211 -4.08 -10.89 -12.95
N GLU A 212 -4.67 -9.74 -13.34
CA GLU A 212 -5.78 -9.63 -14.29
C GLU A 212 -7.09 -10.29 -13.79
N ASP A 213 -7.35 -10.25 -12.49
CA ASP A 213 -8.54 -10.83 -11.85
C ASP A 213 -9.67 -9.81 -11.55
N PRO A 214 -9.75 -8.68 -12.11
CA PRO A 214 -10.42 -7.39 -11.98
C PRO A 214 -10.46 -6.75 -10.57
N LYS A 215 -9.64 -7.18 -9.65
CA LYS A 215 -9.51 -6.55 -8.35
C LYS A 215 -8.09 -5.98 -8.17
N PRO A 216 -7.94 -4.77 -7.63
CA PRO A 216 -6.61 -4.23 -7.40
C PRO A 216 -5.91 -4.93 -6.22
N GLU A 217 -4.62 -5.16 -6.34
CA GLU A 217 -3.78 -5.65 -5.23
C GLU A 217 -3.50 -4.59 -4.18
N TYR A 218 -3.56 -3.33 -4.57
CA TYR A 218 -3.41 -2.17 -3.69
C TYR A 218 -4.25 -1.01 -4.17
N TYR A 219 -4.74 -0.20 -3.23
CA TYR A 219 -5.33 1.08 -3.57
C TYR A 219 -4.24 2.13 -3.75
N THR A 220 -4.26 2.81 -4.86
CA THR A 220 -3.44 3.98 -5.15
C THR A 220 -4.25 5.26 -5.06
N LYS A 221 -5.55 5.20 -5.38
CA LYS A 221 -6.47 6.32 -5.31
C LYS A 221 -7.85 5.86 -4.82
N ALA A 222 -8.56 6.75 -4.14
CA ALA A 222 -9.96 6.60 -3.79
C ALA A 222 -10.70 7.90 -4.08
N HIS A 223 -11.93 7.76 -4.56
CA HIS A 223 -12.85 8.86 -4.75
C HIS A 223 -14.03 8.69 -3.80
N VAL A 224 -14.27 9.69 -2.98
CA VAL A 224 -15.42 9.77 -2.07
C VAL A 224 -16.31 10.90 -2.56
N VAL A 225 -17.45 10.55 -3.16
CA VAL A 225 -18.38 11.51 -3.73
C VAL A 225 -19.56 11.68 -2.76
N LEU A 226 -19.85 12.91 -2.41
CA LEU A 226 -20.97 13.29 -1.55
C LEU A 226 -22.03 14.04 -2.38
N GLU A 227 -23.30 13.74 -2.15
CA GLU A 227 -24.36 14.60 -2.67
C GLU A 227 -24.31 15.98 -2.00
N ASP A 228 -24.72 17.01 -2.73
CA ASP A 228 -24.72 18.39 -2.26
C ASP A 228 -25.43 18.59 -0.92
N GLU A 229 -26.46 17.84 -0.64
CA GLU A 229 -27.19 17.85 0.64
C GLU A 229 -26.34 17.31 1.81
N ALA A 230 -25.29 16.50 1.51
CA ALA A 230 -24.39 15.93 2.51
C ALA A 230 -23.32 16.92 3.03
N HIS A 231 -23.26 18.13 2.48
CA HIS A 231 -22.29 19.17 2.87
C HIS A 231 -22.22 19.44 4.38
N GLY A 232 -23.28 19.16 5.12
CA GLY A 232 -23.28 19.35 6.57
C GLY A 232 -22.36 18.40 7.35
N LEU A 233 -21.98 17.25 6.79
CA LEU A 233 -21.27 16.17 7.49
C LEU A 233 -20.15 15.48 6.68
N PRO A 234 -19.27 16.22 5.97
CA PRO A 234 -18.25 15.59 5.13
C PRO A 234 -17.36 14.63 5.95
N GLY A 235 -17.00 14.99 7.18
CA GLY A 235 -16.17 14.16 8.05
C GLY A 235 -16.81 12.82 8.41
N TRP A 236 -18.14 12.74 8.55
CA TRP A 236 -18.80 11.46 8.81
C TRP A 236 -18.78 10.54 7.58
N HIS A 237 -19.06 11.07 6.39
CA HIS A 237 -19.02 10.31 5.15
C HIS A 237 -17.62 9.82 4.84
N VAL A 238 -16.61 10.71 4.94
CA VAL A 238 -15.21 10.35 4.77
C VAL A 238 -14.80 9.28 5.78
N GLY A 239 -15.17 9.44 7.06
CA GLY A 239 -14.91 8.43 8.09
C GLY A 239 -15.57 7.08 7.81
N TYR A 240 -16.79 7.06 7.28
CA TYR A 240 -17.46 5.82 6.85
C TYR A 240 -16.66 5.12 5.74
N TRP A 241 -16.28 5.84 4.68
CA TRP A 241 -15.57 5.27 3.54
C TRP A 241 -14.11 4.91 3.85
N LEU A 242 -13.46 5.65 4.74
CA LEU A 242 -12.15 5.24 5.29
C LEU A 242 -12.25 3.90 6.03
N GLY A 243 -13.32 3.68 6.80
CA GLY A 243 -13.57 2.38 7.43
C GLY A 243 -13.68 1.24 6.44
N GLN A 244 -14.25 1.49 5.26
CA GLN A 244 -14.31 0.51 4.18
C GLN A 244 -12.94 0.31 3.49
N SER A 245 -12.19 1.38 3.28
CA SER A 245 -10.93 1.36 2.54
C SER A 245 -9.71 0.93 3.37
N LEU A 246 -9.77 1.01 4.68
CA LEU A 246 -8.68 0.59 5.58
C LEU A 246 -8.85 -0.85 6.07
N TRP A 247 -9.87 -1.52 5.55
CA TRP A 247 -10.20 -2.91 5.87
C TRP A 247 -10.16 -3.21 7.37
N THR A 248 -10.96 -2.49 8.10
CA THR A 248 -11.21 -2.77 9.50
C THR A 248 -12.17 -3.97 9.62
N ASN A 249 -12.29 -4.54 10.79
CA ASN A 249 -13.30 -5.57 11.07
C ASN A 249 -14.74 -5.01 11.00
N GLY A 250 -15.04 -4.22 9.99
CA GLY A 250 -16.24 -3.46 9.76
C GLY A 250 -16.07 -1.98 10.05
N VAL A 251 -17.04 -1.16 9.64
CA VAL A 251 -17.03 0.28 9.90
C VAL A 251 -17.08 0.53 11.41
N PRO A 252 -16.16 1.33 11.98
CA PRO A 252 -16.13 1.64 13.40
C PRO A 252 -17.44 2.28 13.86
N LYS A 253 -17.83 2.04 15.13
CA LYS A 253 -19.10 2.53 15.71
C LYS A 253 -19.45 3.99 15.40
N PRO A 254 -18.53 4.97 15.49
CA PRO A 254 -18.86 6.35 15.20
C PRO A 254 -19.38 6.61 13.78
N TYR A 255 -19.08 5.71 12.86
CA TYR A 255 -19.44 5.83 11.43
C TYR A 255 -20.48 4.81 10.98
N GLN A 256 -21.02 3.97 11.87
CA GLN A 256 -22.07 3.03 11.53
C GLN A 256 -23.40 3.75 11.25
N THR A 257 -24.16 3.24 10.30
CA THR A 257 -25.49 3.75 10.00
C THR A 257 -26.43 3.54 11.17
N GLY A 258 -27.12 4.61 11.59
CA GLY A 258 -28.01 4.62 12.76
C GLY A 258 -27.36 5.14 14.05
N GLU A 259 -26.04 5.23 14.13
CA GLU A 259 -25.30 5.81 15.25
C GLU A 259 -24.69 7.17 14.88
N ARG A 260 -25.40 8.00 14.11
CA ARG A 260 -24.93 9.35 13.76
C ARG A 260 -24.64 10.12 15.06
N PRO A 261 -23.38 10.35 15.44
CA PRO A 261 -23.12 11.09 16.65
C PRO A 261 -23.66 12.50 16.52
N PRO A 262 -24.13 13.10 17.61
CA PRO A 262 -24.50 14.50 17.60
C PRO A 262 -23.28 15.34 17.18
N ALA A 263 -23.53 16.43 16.46
CA ALA A 263 -22.51 17.32 15.86
C ALA A 263 -21.46 17.86 16.84
N THR A 264 -21.58 17.59 18.12
CA THR A 264 -20.74 18.08 19.22
C THR A 264 -19.74 17.04 19.78
N THR A 265 -19.67 15.82 19.23
CA THR A 265 -18.86 14.71 19.78
C THR A 265 -17.59 14.41 18.98
N TRP A 266 -17.20 15.30 18.05
CA TRP A 266 -15.97 15.18 17.25
C TRP A 266 -14.97 16.26 17.62
#